data_dee87f06e4a5949b11f59700b7c31356
#
_entry.id   dee87f06e4a5949b11f59700b7c31356
#
_cell.length_a   1.000
_cell.length_b   1.000
_cell.length_c   1.000
_cell.angle_alpha   90.00
_cell.angle_beta   90.00
_cell.angle_gamma   90.00
#
_symmetry.space_group_name_H-M   'P 1'
#
loop_
_entity.id
_entity.type
_entity.pdbx_description
1 polymer ?
#
loop_
_entity_poly.entity_id
_entity_poly.type
_entity_poly.pdbx_seq_one_letter_code
_entity_poly.pdbx_strand_id
1 'polypeptide(L)'
;MRVLAVVPARGGSVGVPLKNLAAVGGSPLVTRAVRACVRAELVDEVVVSTDHDGIAEAARAAGATVIDRPEELSGSTASSESAVLHALDHVSEVPEVVILVQCTSAFIDPADLDSAIAKVLDGSADVVFSGLETHEFLWSANGAGVNHDPSYRPRRQDREPHFRETGAFYVMRTAGLREHGHRFFGAVAVQQVPSRHAIEIDTPEDLEIVRALAPFVDEPEPIDVDAVITDFDGVHTDDRAYVDQDGREMVAVSRSDGMGISLLRRSGVKLMIMSTEHNPVVAARARKLGVPVLQGLTDKRTVLRDWLAIEGIDPARVAYVGNDVNDLGPMSDVGWPVTVPDAHPRVRAAARTVLSRPGGAGAVRELCDRVLAARPLEEVATAPAPRAELRLTPAGAETTACNSRCTESHSSCTGTVITVVRLVPN
;
A
#
# COMPACT_ATOMS: atom_id res chain seq x y z
N MET A 1 17.08 11.24 -26.32
CA MET A 1 17.83 11.71 -25.14
C MET A 1 17.58 10.71 -24.04
N ARG A 2 18.62 10.12 -23.46
CA ARG A 2 18.45 9.08 -22.42
C ARG A 2 18.51 9.70 -21.02
N VAL A 3 17.59 9.33 -20.17
CA VAL A 3 17.46 9.81 -18.79
C VAL A 3 17.65 8.63 -17.82
N LEU A 4 18.63 8.74 -16.93
CA LEU A 4 18.96 7.73 -15.93
C LEU A 4 18.63 8.23 -14.53
N ALA A 5 17.80 7.52 -13.79
CA ALA A 5 17.62 7.74 -12.36
C ALA A 5 18.60 6.86 -11.56
N VAL A 6 19.39 7.48 -10.69
CA VAL A 6 20.30 6.80 -9.75
C VAL A 6 19.79 7.01 -8.34
N VAL A 7 19.59 5.91 -7.62
CA VAL A 7 19.14 5.88 -6.22
C VAL A 7 20.29 5.36 -5.34
N PRO A 8 21.07 6.22 -4.69
CA PRO A 8 22.10 5.79 -3.75
C PRO A 8 21.46 5.30 -2.46
N ALA A 9 21.61 4.01 -2.13
CA ALA A 9 20.98 3.38 -0.98
C ALA A 9 21.95 2.48 -0.23
N ARG A 10 22.79 3.05 0.67
CA ARG A 10 23.73 2.27 1.47
C ARG A 10 23.06 1.59 2.66
N GLY A 11 23.66 0.48 3.16
CA GLY A 11 23.22 -0.25 4.36
C GLY A 11 23.51 0.51 5.66
N GLY A 12 24.62 1.27 5.70
CA GLY A 12 25.12 1.96 6.90
C GLY A 12 24.44 3.29 7.23
N SER A 13 23.13 3.31 7.51
CA SER A 13 22.40 4.51 7.94
C SER A 13 22.60 4.80 9.42
N VAL A 14 22.95 6.04 9.81
CA VAL A 14 23.28 6.42 11.20
C VAL A 14 22.02 6.75 12.01
N GLY A 15 21.11 7.57 11.50
CA GLY A 15 19.93 8.03 12.25
C GLY A 15 18.87 6.95 12.45
N VAL A 16 18.56 6.18 11.40
CA VAL A 16 17.64 5.05 11.44
C VAL A 16 18.39 3.83 10.91
N PRO A 17 18.64 2.77 11.70
CA PRO A 17 19.31 1.56 11.22
C PRO A 17 18.58 0.95 10.01
N LEU A 18 19.34 0.59 8.98
CA LEU A 18 18.80 0.06 7.71
C LEU A 18 17.63 0.91 7.15
N LYS A 19 17.74 2.23 7.26
CA LYS A 19 16.68 3.19 6.86
C LYS A 19 16.06 2.86 5.51
N ASN A 20 16.88 2.51 4.52
CA ASN A 20 16.41 2.23 3.15
C ASN A 20 15.51 0.99 3.04
N LEU A 21 15.53 0.09 4.03
CA LEU A 21 14.62 -1.05 4.19
C LEU A 21 13.44 -0.76 5.13
N ALA A 22 13.42 0.39 5.80
CA ALA A 22 12.31 0.75 6.66
C ALA A 22 11.01 0.86 5.85
N ALA A 23 9.96 0.19 6.34
CA ALA A 23 8.67 0.18 5.66
C ALA A 23 7.86 1.44 5.96
N VAL A 24 7.31 2.03 4.90
CA VAL A 24 6.32 3.12 4.91
C VAL A 24 5.19 2.72 3.96
N GLY A 25 3.95 2.75 4.41
CA GLY A 25 2.82 2.31 3.59
C GLY A 25 2.95 0.85 3.09
N GLY A 26 3.57 -0.02 3.90
CA GLY A 26 3.78 -1.43 3.55
C GLY A 26 4.96 -1.72 2.60
N SER A 27 5.70 -0.70 2.15
CA SER A 27 6.83 -0.86 1.21
C SER A 27 8.11 -0.25 1.75
N PRO A 28 9.30 -0.89 1.56
CA PRO A 28 10.59 -0.31 1.90
C PRO A 28 10.82 1.04 1.20
N LEU A 29 11.57 1.95 1.83
CA LEU A 29 11.86 3.26 1.25
C LEU A 29 12.57 3.17 -0.11
N VAL A 30 13.52 2.24 -0.28
CA VAL A 30 14.17 2.01 -1.57
C VAL A 30 13.18 1.57 -2.64
N THR A 31 12.24 0.68 -2.30
CA THR A 31 11.18 0.23 -3.21
C THR A 31 10.29 1.39 -3.63
N ARG A 32 9.97 2.29 -2.71
CA ARG A 32 9.16 3.49 -3.00
C ARG A 32 9.88 4.43 -3.97
N ALA A 33 11.14 4.75 -3.71
CA ALA A 33 11.95 5.59 -4.58
C ALA A 33 12.10 5.00 -6.00
N VAL A 34 12.39 3.69 -6.10
CA VAL A 34 12.48 3.00 -7.39
C VAL A 34 11.15 3.04 -8.14
N ARG A 35 10.03 2.71 -7.47
CA ARG A 35 8.69 2.73 -8.10
C ARG A 35 8.28 4.12 -8.59
N ALA A 36 8.66 5.19 -7.87
CA ALA A 36 8.41 6.56 -8.33
C ALA A 36 9.16 6.83 -9.64
N CYS A 37 10.43 6.44 -9.74
CA CYS A 37 11.22 6.57 -10.95
C CYS A 37 10.71 5.71 -12.11
N VAL A 38 10.32 4.45 -11.85
CA VAL A 38 9.79 3.53 -12.87
C VAL A 38 8.45 4.01 -13.43
N ARG A 39 7.64 4.72 -12.64
CA ARG A 39 6.35 5.29 -13.06
C ARG A 39 6.47 6.63 -13.78
N ALA A 40 7.61 7.31 -13.69
CA ALA A 40 7.86 8.55 -14.42
C ALA A 40 8.01 8.26 -15.92
N GLU A 41 7.30 9.02 -16.75
CA GLU A 41 7.22 8.77 -18.20
C GLU A 41 8.54 9.11 -18.94
N LEU A 42 9.34 10.02 -18.39
CA LEU A 42 10.59 10.50 -18.99
C LEU A 42 11.84 9.80 -18.45
N VAL A 43 11.72 8.83 -17.56
CA VAL A 43 12.84 8.04 -17.05
C VAL A 43 13.00 6.75 -17.86
N ASP A 44 14.15 6.58 -18.52
CA ASP A 44 14.43 5.39 -19.35
C ASP A 44 14.99 4.22 -18.56
N GLU A 45 15.77 4.49 -17.51
CA GLU A 45 16.40 3.46 -16.69
C GLU A 45 16.53 3.90 -15.23
N VAL A 46 16.39 2.93 -14.33
CA VAL A 46 16.55 3.13 -12.89
C VAL A 46 17.65 2.24 -12.36
N VAL A 47 18.64 2.84 -11.71
CA VAL A 47 19.77 2.14 -11.08
C VAL A 47 19.78 2.41 -9.59
N VAL A 48 19.95 1.35 -8.79
CA VAL A 48 20.21 1.47 -7.34
C VAL A 48 21.68 1.13 -7.08
N SER A 49 22.42 2.07 -6.48
CA SER A 49 23.79 1.86 -6.04
C SER A 49 23.78 1.52 -4.55
N THR A 50 24.18 0.27 -4.19
CA THR A 50 24.11 -0.22 -2.82
C THR A 50 25.25 -1.19 -2.49
N ASP A 51 25.62 -1.25 -1.22
CA ASP A 51 26.57 -2.16 -0.59
C ASP A 51 25.88 -3.27 0.25
N HIS A 52 24.52 -3.41 0.13
CA HIS A 52 23.74 -4.26 1.03
C HIS A 52 22.78 -5.17 0.25
N ASP A 53 22.89 -6.51 0.46
CA ASP A 53 22.12 -7.52 -0.28
C ASP A 53 20.60 -7.34 -0.18
N GLY A 54 20.06 -7.08 1.01
CA GLY A 54 18.62 -6.89 1.20
C GLY A 54 18.07 -5.65 0.50
N ILE A 55 18.88 -4.58 0.35
CA ILE A 55 18.52 -3.40 -0.42
C ILE A 55 18.55 -3.74 -1.91
N ALA A 56 19.56 -4.48 -2.36
CA ALA A 56 19.70 -4.94 -3.74
C ALA A 56 18.52 -5.82 -4.16
N GLU A 57 18.08 -6.75 -3.30
CA GLU A 57 16.92 -7.60 -3.54
C GLU A 57 15.64 -6.78 -3.65
N ALA A 58 15.37 -5.88 -2.72
CA ALA A 58 14.20 -5.01 -2.73
C ALA A 58 14.17 -4.09 -3.96
N ALA A 59 15.33 -3.59 -4.40
CA ALA A 59 15.48 -2.75 -5.58
C ALA A 59 15.18 -3.52 -6.87
N ARG A 60 15.74 -4.73 -7.04
CA ARG A 60 15.47 -5.59 -8.20
C ARG A 60 13.99 -5.97 -8.29
N ALA A 61 13.39 -6.33 -7.15
CA ALA A 61 11.95 -6.63 -7.08
C ALA A 61 11.06 -5.43 -7.44
N ALA A 62 11.56 -4.21 -7.27
CA ALA A 62 10.87 -2.98 -7.65
C ALA A 62 11.10 -2.56 -9.12
N GLY A 63 11.99 -3.23 -9.86
CA GLY A 63 12.26 -2.99 -11.28
C GLY A 63 13.55 -2.20 -11.57
N ALA A 64 14.47 -2.04 -10.61
CA ALA A 64 15.74 -1.38 -10.84
C ALA A 64 16.87 -2.36 -11.21
N THR A 65 17.82 -1.88 -11.99
CA THR A 65 19.16 -2.46 -12.10
C THR A 65 19.96 -2.13 -10.83
N VAL A 66 20.77 -3.06 -10.35
CA VAL A 66 21.61 -2.84 -9.15
C VAL A 66 23.07 -2.80 -9.55
N ILE A 67 23.77 -1.78 -9.05
CA ILE A 67 25.21 -1.63 -9.13
C ILE A 67 25.77 -1.79 -7.72
N ASP A 68 26.69 -2.73 -7.55
CA ASP A 68 27.38 -2.96 -6.29
C ASP A 68 28.30 -1.76 -5.99
N ARG A 69 28.09 -1.15 -4.81
CA ARG A 69 28.85 0.02 -4.39
C ARG A 69 30.08 -0.42 -3.59
N PRO A 70 31.29 -0.02 -4.01
CA PRO A 70 32.48 -0.36 -3.24
C PRO A 70 32.48 0.29 -1.86
N GLU A 71 33.20 -0.36 -0.92
CA GLU A 71 33.26 0.03 0.50
C GLU A 71 33.74 1.48 0.68
N GLU A 72 34.69 1.93 -0.15
CA GLU A 72 35.23 3.29 -0.13
C GLU A 72 34.18 4.37 -0.41
N LEU A 73 33.12 4.01 -1.15
CA LEU A 73 32.00 4.89 -1.49
C LEU A 73 30.77 4.67 -0.57
N SER A 74 30.87 3.75 0.41
CA SER A 74 29.77 3.37 1.31
C SER A 74 29.92 3.95 2.73
N GLY A 75 31.07 4.57 3.02
CA GLY A 75 31.37 5.20 4.31
C GLY A 75 30.46 6.38 4.66
N SER A 76 30.48 6.79 5.94
CA SER A 76 29.65 7.90 6.45
C SER A 76 29.96 9.25 5.81
N THR A 77 31.17 9.43 5.27
CA THR A 77 31.64 10.66 4.63
C THR A 77 31.52 10.66 3.10
N ALA A 78 31.11 9.53 2.51
CA ALA A 78 30.93 9.44 1.06
C ALA A 78 29.74 10.29 0.60
N SER A 79 29.93 11.12 -0.42
CA SER A 79 28.88 11.97 -0.97
C SER A 79 27.90 11.17 -1.85
N SER A 80 26.69 11.68 -2.01
CA SER A 80 25.74 11.09 -2.95
C SER A 80 26.21 11.21 -4.40
N GLU A 81 26.91 12.30 -4.73
CA GLU A 81 27.49 12.55 -6.04
C GLU A 81 28.52 11.50 -6.43
N SER A 82 29.37 11.07 -5.49
CA SER A 82 30.35 10.01 -5.76
C SER A 82 29.70 8.68 -6.13
N ALA A 83 28.56 8.36 -5.49
CA ALA A 83 27.76 7.17 -5.84
C ALA A 83 27.09 7.31 -7.21
N VAL A 84 26.62 8.50 -7.58
CA VAL A 84 26.05 8.75 -8.92
C VAL A 84 27.13 8.65 -9.98
N LEU A 85 28.29 9.26 -9.77
CA LEU A 85 29.41 9.20 -10.73
C LEU A 85 29.90 7.76 -10.93
N HIS A 86 30.02 6.99 -9.83
CA HIS A 86 30.32 5.55 -9.88
C HIS A 86 29.28 4.78 -10.71
N ALA A 87 27.98 5.05 -10.52
CA ALA A 87 26.94 4.41 -11.30
C ALA A 87 27.04 4.76 -12.79
N LEU A 88 27.33 6.02 -13.13
CA LEU A 88 27.54 6.48 -14.51
C LEU A 88 28.73 5.81 -15.21
N ASP A 89 29.69 5.29 -14.47
CA ASP A 89 30.85 4.56 -15.03
C ASP A 89 30.55 3.07 -15.27
N HIS A 90 29.40 2.57 -14.74
CA HIS A 90 29.00 1.17 -14.85
C HIS A 90 27.77 0.93 -15.75
N VAL A 91 27.15 1.97 -16.29
CA VAL A 91 26.06 1.83 -17.27
C VAL A 91 26.62 1.66 -18.68
N SER A 92 25.91 0.94 -19.53
CA SER A 92 26.35 0.62 -20.90
C SER A 92 26.42 1.84 -21.81
N GLU A 93 25.55 2.83 -21.59
CA GLU A 93 25.48 4.07 -22.33
C GLU A 93 25.40 5.25 -21.39
N VAL A 94 26.22 6.28 -21.65
CA VAL A 94 26.20 7.51 -20.85
C VAL A 94 24.90 8.28 -21.13
N PRO A 95 24.03 8.51 -20.14
CA PRO A 95 22.79 9.25 -20.32
C PRO A 95 23.10 10.75 -20.54
N GLU A 96 22.20 11.46 -21.19
CA GLU A 96 22.30 12.93 -21.34
C GLU A 96 21.89 13.64 -20.04
N VAL A 97 20.89 13.08 -19.35
CA VAL A 97 20.38 13.57 -18.09
C VAL A 97 20.49 12.48 -17.03
N VAL A 98 20.98 12.83 -15.86
CA VAL A 98 21.03 11.97 -14.68
C VAL A 98 20.22 12.57 -13.54
N ILE A 99 19.52 11.72 -12.82
CA ILE A 99 18.72 12.10 -11.65
C ILE A 99 19.33 11.44 -10.43
N LEU A 100 19.69 12.22 -9.43
CA LEU A 100 19.96 11.73 -8.09
C LEU A 100 18.63 11.69 -7.34
N VAL A 101 18.21 10.51 -6.88
CA VAL A 101 16.97 10.31 -6.10
C VAL A 101 17.33 9.75 -4.73
N GLN A 102 16.80 10.35 -3.67
CA GLN A 102 17.12 9.94 -2.30
C GLN A 102 15.95 9.19 -1.64
N CYS A 103 16.23 8.00 -1.08
CA CYS A 103 15.23 7.18 -0.36
C CYS A 103 14.69 7.84 0.91
N THR A 104 15.37 8.87 1.44
CA THR A 104 14.94 9.63 2.61
C THR A 104 13.62 10.37 2.40
N SER A 105 13.25 10.63 1.15
CA SER A 105 11.98 11.25 0.77
C SER A 105 10.99 10.16 0.35
N ALA A 106 10.08 9.81 1.26
CA ALA A 106 9.16 8.68 1.07
C ALA A 106 8.06 8.93 0.03
N PHE A 107 7.76 10.18 -0.29
CA PHE A 107 6.63 10.56 -1.14
C PHE A 107 7.08 11.34 -2.37
N ILE A 108 7.73 10.65 -3.31
CA ILE A 108 8.15 11.23 -4.59
C ILE A 108 7.03 10.99 -5.60
N ASP A 109 6.53 12.08 -6.22
CA ASP A 109 5.53 12.01 -7.27
C ASP A 109 6.21 11.86 -8.64
N PRO A 110 5.87 10.84 -9.45
CA PRO A 110 6.38 10.70 -10.81
C PRO A 110 6.17 11.96 -11.67
N ALA A 111 5.04 12.65 -11.55
CA ALA A 111 4.77 13.87 -12.31
C ALA A 111 5.69 15.04 -11.94
N ASP A 112 6.15 15.12 -10.68
CA ASP A 112 7.15 16.11 -10.26
C ASP A 112 8.52 15.80 -10.90
N LEU A 113 8.88 14.50 -11.01
CA LEU A 113 10.09 14.06 -11.73
C LEU A 113 10.02 14.44 -13.21
N ASP A 114 8.94 14.09 -13.90
CA ASP A 114 8.75 14.38 -15.31
C ASP A 114 8.81 15.89 -15.60
N SER A 115 8.17 16.70 -14.76
CA SER A 115 8.20 18.15 -14.84
C SER A 115 9.61 18.73 -14.68
N ALA A 116 10.41 18.16 -13.78
CA ALA A 116 11.80 18.56 -13.56
C ALA A 116 12.71 18.14 -14.73
N ILE A 117 12.53 16.91 -15.23
CA ILE A 117 13.26 16.36 -16.38
C ILE A 117 13.01 17.22 -17.63
N ALA A 118 11.76 17.58 -17.90
CA ALA A 118 11.38 18.39 -19.04
C ALA A 118 12.14 19.73 -19.08
N LYS A 119 12.31 20.42 -17.94
CA LYS A 119 13.06 21.68 -17.83
C LYS A 119 14.55 21.54 -18.19
N VAL A 120 15.14 20.37 -17.89
CA VAL A 120 16.54 20.11 -18.27
C VAL A 120 16.64 19.72 -19.75
N LEU A 121 15.69 18.91 -20.25
CA LEU A 121 15.69 18.48 -21.65
C LEU A 121 15.44 19.64 -22.63
N ASP A 122 14.56 20.57 -22.28
CA ASP A 122 14.27 21.75 -23.15
C ASP A 122 15.33 22.85 -23.06
N GLY A 123 16.30 22.72 -22.16
CA GLY A 123 17.42 23.65 -22.00
C GLY A 123 17.11 24.88 -21.15
N SER A 124 15.97 24.92 -20.47
CA SER A 124 15.63 26.03 -19.57
C SER A 124 16.46 26.02 -18.27
N ALA A 125 17.03 24.86 -17.91
CA ALA A 125 17.94 24.72 -16.79
C ALA A 125 19.01 23.65 -17.04
N ASP A 126 20.16 23.77 -16.37
CA ASP A 126 21.19 22.73 -16.32
C ASP A 126 20.97 21.78 -15.14
N VAL A 127 20.38 22.32 -14.07
CA VAL A 127 20.02 21.58 -12.85
C VAL A 127 18.63 21.98 -12.39
N VAL A 128 17.82 20.99 -12.03
CA VAL A 128 16.52 21.19 -11.37
C VAL A 128 16.47 20.36 -10.10
N PHE A 129 16.12 20.98 -8.97
CA PHE A 129 15.96 20.29 -7.70
C PHE A 129 14.54 20.44 -7.15
N SER A 130 14.12 19.49 -6.30
CA SER A 130 12.84 19.53 -5.61
C SER A 130 12.86 20.53 -4.47
N GLY A 131 11.93 21.48 -4.45
CA GLY A 131 11.85 22.54 -3.47
C GLY A 131 10.43 22.79 -2.95
N LEU A 132 10.30 23.01 -1.63
CA LEU A 132 9.07 23.42 -1.00
C LEU A 132 9.04 24.94 -0.84
N GLU A 133 8.02 25.58 -1.38
CA GLU A 133 7.79 27.00 -1.13
C GLU A 133 7.56 27.24 0.37
N THR A 134 8.36 28.13 0.95
CA THR A 134 8.31 28.48 2.36
C THR A 134 8.26 29.99 2.58
N HIS A 135 7.56 30.38 3.64
CA HIS A 135 7.48 31.75 4.14
C HIS A 135 8.01 31.84 5.57
N GLU A 136 8.80 30.84 5.99
CA GLU A 136 9.40 30.79 7.32
C GLU A 136 10.42 31.91 7.54
N PHE A 137 10.46 32.44 8.77
CA PHE A 137 11.46 33.36 9.19
C PHE A 137 12.63 32.59 9.80
N LEU A 138 13.76 32.59 9.12
CA LEU A 138 14.96 31.88 9.57
C LEU A 138 15.83 32.79 10.43
N TRP A 139 16.35 32.24 11.53
CA TRP A 139 17.22 32.91 12.47
C TRP A 139 18.51 32.13 12.63
N SER A 140 19.63 32.83 12.70
CA SER A 140 20.90 32.23 13.09
C SER A 140 20.98 32.06 14.62
N ALA A 141 21.89 31.21 15.08
CA ALA A 141 22.06 30.90 16.51
C ALA A 141 22.39 32.12 17.36
N ASN A 142 22.96 33.18 16.78
CA ASN A 142 23.27 34.43 17.46
C ASN A 142 22.11 35.45 17.49
N GLY A 143 20.90 35.02 17.01
CA GLY A 143 19.70 35.85 16.99
C GLY A 143 19.60 36.84 15.83
N ALA A 144 20.44 36.72 14.79
CA ALA A 144 20.30 37.52 13.57
C ALA A 144 19.29 36.86 12.60
N GLY A 145 18.48 37.69 11.93
CA GLY A 145 17.61 37.21 10.86
C GLY A 145 18.43 36.78 9.66
N VAL A 146 18.11 35.61 9.07
CA VAL A 146 18.80 35.07 7.88
C VAL A 146 18.13 35.54 6.59
N ASN A 147 16.81 35.46 6.52
CA ASN A 147 16.02 35.77 5.31
C ASN A 147 15.01 36.91 5.55
N HIS A 148 15.19 37.70 6.56
CA HIS A 148 14.31 38.83 6.92
C HIS A 148 15.03 39.89 7.79
N ASP A 149 14.46 41.07 7.82
CA ASP A 149 14.81 42.09 8.79
C ASP A 149 14.06 41.81 10.11
N PRO A 150 14.76 41.62 11.26
CA PRO A 150 14.11 41.39 12.54
C PRO A 150 13.18 42.53 13.01
N SER A 151 13.40 43.75 12.54
CA SER A 151 12.58 44.90 12.86
C SER A 151 11.29 45.03 12.05
N TYR A 152 11.13 44.24 10.98
CA TYR A 152 9.99 44.27 10.08
C TYR A 152 9.42 42.85 9.84
N ARG A 153 8.14 42.67 10.20
CA ARG A 153 7.42 41.40 10.10
C ARG A 153 6.30 41.54 9.07
N PRO A 154 6.59 41.37 7.75
CA PRO A 154 5.56 41.40 6.73
C PRO A 154 4.64 40.18 6.86
N ARG A 155 3.38 40.34 6.40
CA ARG A 155 2.45 39.19 6.31
C ARG A 155 2.94 38.22 5.27
N ARG A 156 2.48 36.96 5.37
CA ARG A 156 2.88 35.87 4.45
C ARG A 156 2.71 36.25 2.96
N GLN A 157 1.57 36.85 2.62
CA GLN A 157 1.25 37.24 1.24
C GLN A 157 2.05 38.43 0.73
N ASP A 158 2.74 39.16 1.59
CA ASP A 158 3.54 40.35 1.25
C ASP A 158 5.05 40.02 1.14
N ARG A 159 5.40 38.71 1.22
CA ARG A 159 6.77 38.23 1.13
C ARG A 159 7.04 37.57 -0.20
N GLU A 160 8.24 37.77 -0.72
CA GLU A 160 8.73 36.94 -1.83
C GLU A 160 8.83 35.48 -1.39
N PRO A 161 8.40 34.52 -2.20
CA PRO A 161 8.53 33.10 -1.89
C PRO A 161 10.01 32.70 -1.87
N HIS A 162 10.38 31.92 -0.85
CA HIS A 162 11.65 31.20 -0.79
C HIS A 162 11.37 29.73 -0.96
N PHE A 163 12.38 28.97 -1.38
CA PHE A 163 12.25 27.51 -1.51
C PHE A 163 13.24 26.84 -0.58
N ARG A 164 12.69 25.94 0.24
CA ARG A 164 13.49 25.01 1.03
C ARG A 164 13.75 23.76 0.17
N GLU A 165 15.00 23.41 0.00
CA GLU A 165 15.42 22.16 -0.64
C GLU A 165 14.84 20.96 0.13
N THR A 166 14.25 19.98 -0.57
CA THR A 166 13.58 18.85 0.07
C THR A 166 14.43 17.57 0.07
N GLY A 167 15.57 17.58 -0.61
CA GLY A 167 16.41 16.40 -0.72
C GLY A 167 15.87 15.27 -1.61
N ALA A 168 14.63 15.35 -2.09
CA ALA A 168 13.99 14.22 -2.75
C ALA A 168 14.66 13.82 -4.05
N PHE A 169 14.91 14.79 -4.94
CA PHE A 169 15.59 14.54 -6.22
C PHE A 169 16.29 15.77 -6.79
N TYR A 170 17.29 15.48 -7.64
CA TYR A 170 18.09 16.45 -8.39
C TYR A 170 18.26 15.95 -9.82
N VAL A 171 17.72 16.66 -10.78
CA VAL A 171 17.83 16.38 -12.21
C VAL A 171 18.94 17.23 -12.79
N MET A 172 19.92 16.62 -13.45
CA MET A 172 21.15 17.30 -13.86
C MET A 172 21.57 16.87 -15.27
N ARG A 173 22.18 17.79 -16.01
CA ARG A 173 22.96 17.41 -17.22
C ARG A 173 24.16 16.59 -16.79
N THR A 174 24.31 15.39 -17.36
CA THR A 174 25.39 14.45 -17.01
C THR A 174 26.77 15.06 -17.24
N ALA A 175 26.96 15.80 -18.34
CA ALA A 175 28.22 16.45 -18.65
C ALA A 175 28.64 17.44 -17.54
N GLY A 176 27.72 18.28 -17.07
CA GLY A 176 27.98 19.22 -15.99
C GLY A 176 28.30 18.55 -14.65
N LEU A 177 27.58 17.48 -14.29
CA LEU A 177 27.91 16.71 -13.09
C LEU A 177 29.33 16.12 -13.15
N ARG A 178 29.76 15.58 -14.33
CA ARG A 178 31.11 15.04 -14.51
C ARG A 178 32.17 16.12 -14.44
N GLU A 179 31.89 17.31 -15.00
CA GLU A 179 32.82 18.44 -15.01
C GLU A 179 33.02 19.04 -13.60
N HIS A 180 31.92 19.28 -12.90
CA HIS A 180 31.96 20.00 -11.62
C HIS A 180 32.07 19.08 -10.39
N GLY A 181 31.75 17.79 -10.51
CA GLY A 181 31.73 16.83 -9.39
C GLY A 181 30.70 17.16 -8.29
N HIS A 182 29.76 18.06 -8.58
CA HIS A 182 28.78 18.58 -7.65
C HIS A 182 27.42 18.76 -8.32
N ARG A 183 26.32 18.67 -7.53
CA ARG A 183 24.95 18.70 -8.06
C ARG A 183 24.43 20.08 -8.48
N PHE A 184 25.10 21.16 -8.16
CA PHE A 184 24.70 22.52 -8.54
C PHE A 184 25.75 23.17 -9.43
N PHE A 185 25.37 23.44 -10.68
CA PHE A 185 26.20 24.10 -11.71
C PHE A 185 25.29 24.78 -12.75
N GLY A 186 25.81 25.70 -13.52
CA GLY A 186 25.08 26.35 -14.60
C GLY A 186 23.78 27.05 -14.13
N ALA A 187 22.77 26.99 -14.96
CA ALA A 187 21.44 27.53 -14.67
C ALA A 187 20.66 26.55 -13.78
N VAL A 188 20.31 26.99 -12.54
CA VAL A 188 19.60 26.19 -11.54
C VAL A 188 18.15 26.63 -11.45
N ALA A 189 17.21 25.68 -11.51
CA ALA A 189 15.78 25.91 -11.35
C ALA A 189 15.18 25.02 -10.25
N VAL A 190 14.02 25.41 -9.75
CA VAL A 190 13.27 24.69 -8.71
C VAL A 190 12.07 23.96 -9.35
N GLN A 191 11.90 22.70 -9.01
CA GLN A 191 10.63 22.01 -9.13
C GLN A 191 9.88 22.12 -7.80
N GLN A 192 8.86 22.95 -7.79
CA GLN A 192 8.02 23.10 -6.61
C GLN A 192 7.22 21.82 -6.35
N VAL A 193 7.27 21.32 -5.12
CA VAL A 193 6.55 20.14 -4.67
C VAL A 193 5.59 20.47 -3.52
N PRO A 194 4.47 19.76 -3.37
CA PRO A 194 3.55 19.95 -2.25
C PRO A 194 4.21 19.62 -0.89
N SER A 195 3.74 20.25 0.18
CA SER A 195 4.28 20.04 1.53
C SER A 195 4.27 18.59 2.00
N ARG A 196 3.26 17.79 1.57
CA ARG A 196 3.19 16.36 1.88
C ARG A 196 4.31 15.54 1.24
N HIS A 197 4.94 16.01 0.13
CA HIS A 197 6.05 15.36 -0.54
C HIS A 197 7.43 15.85 -0.06
N ALA A 198 7.46 16.86 0.83
CA ALA A 198 8.67 17.54 1.26
C ALA A 198 9.19 17.09 2.64
N ILE A 199 8.73 15.94 3.13
CA ILE A 199 9.16 15.38 4.42
C ILE A 199 10.35 14.44 4.17
N GLU A 200 11.47 14.74 4.84
CA GLU A 200 12.68 13.93 4.81
C GLU A 200 12.79 13.11 6.10
N ILE A 201 13.26 11.87 6.00
CA ILE A 201 13.43 10.96 7.14
C ILE A 201 14.88 10.95 7.55
N ASP A 202 15.21 11.59 8.66
CA ASP A 202 16.55 11.59 9.25
C ASP A 202 16.58 10.97 10.64
N THR A 203 15.48 11.06 11.36
CA THR A 203 15.33 10.56 12.73
C THR A 203 14.25 9.47 12.81
N PRO A 204 14.20 8.67 13.89
CA PRO A 204 13.07 7.76 14.13
C PRO A 204 11.72 8.48 14.21
N GLU A 205 11.68 9.69 14.74
CA GLU A 205 10.48 10.51 14.83
C GLU A 205 9.94 10.88 13.45
N ASP A 206 10.83 11.25 12.51
CA ASP A 206 10.42 11.52 11.12
C ASP A 206 9.80 10.29 10.47
N LEU A 207 10.39 9.11 10.73
CA LEU A 207 9.86 7.83 10.22
C LEU A 207 8.45 7.55 10.74
N GLU A 208 8.18 7.82 12.03
CA GLU A 208 6.83 7.67 12.61
C GLU A 208 5.84 8.66 12.00
N ILE A 209 6.24 9.92 11.79
CA ILE A 209 5.41 10.94 11.13
C ILE A 209 5.06 10.51 9.70
N VAL A 210 6.05 10.06 8.94
CA VAL A 210 5.87 9.62 7.55
C VAL A 210 4.98 8.37 7.48
N ARG A 211 5.12 7.43 8.40
CA ARG A 211 4.23 6.26 8.51
C ARG A 211 2.79 6.65 8.79
N ALA A 212 2.57 7.61 9.67
CA ALA A 212 1.23 8.11 9.99
C ALA A 212 0.61 8.88 8.80
N LEU A 213 1.45 9.50 7.95
CA LEU A 213 1.00 10.28 6.80
C LEU A 213 0.73 9.42 5.56
N ALA A 214 1.42 8.29 5.42
CA ALA A 214 1.34 7.42 4.23
C ALA A 214 -0.10 7.08 3.81
N PRO A 215 -1.05 6.73 4.70
CA PRO A 215 -2.44 6.44 4.31
C PRO A 215 -3.19 7.61 3.66
N PHE A 216 -2.69 8.83 3.77
CA PHE A 216 -3.30 10.06 3.23
C PHE A 216 -2.60 10.57 1.96
N VAL A 217 -1.40 10.07 1.69
CA VAL A 217 -0.57 10.51 0.54
C VAL A 217 -0.52 9.44 -0.53
N ASP A 218 -0.41 8.17 -0.12
CA ASP A 218 -0.28 7.06 -1.05
C ASP A 218 -1.59 6.80 -1.78
N GLU A 219 -1.50 6.67 -3.10
CA GLU A 219 -2.58 6.01 -3.83
C GLU A 219 -2.56 4.51 -3.48
N PRO A 220 -3.70 3.95 -3.06
CA PRO A 220 -3.78 2.54 -2.73
C PRO A 220 -3.37 1.67 -3.93
N GLU A 221 -2.36 0.83 -3.79
CA GLU A 221 -1.96 -0.11 -4.84
C GLU A 221 -3.17 -0.99 -5.23
N PRO A 222 -3.56 -1.05 -6.52
CA PRO A 222 -4.60 -1.97 -6.98
C PRO A 222 -4.24 -3.42 -6.66
N ILE A 223 -5.24 -4.22 -6.30
CA ILE A 223 -5.08 -5.64 -5.95
C ILE A 223 -5.70 -6.50 -7.07
N ASP A 224 -4.86 -7.05 -7.94
CA ASP A 224 -5.32 -7.88 -9.07
C ASP A 224 -5.45 -9.35 -8.66
N VAL A 225 -6.69 -9.77 -8.37
CA VAL A 225 -7.05 -11.11 -7.88
C VAL A 225 -8.39 -11.57 -8.44
N ASP A 226 -8.59 -12.88 -8.49
CA ASP A 226 -9.83 -13.52 -8.95
C ASP A 226 -10.75 -13.89 -7.78
N ALA A 227 -10.18 -14.01 -6.57
CA ALA A 227 -10.94 -14.29 -5.36
C ALA A 227 -10.46 -13.47 -4.16
N VAL A 228 -11.41 -13.14 -3.29
CA VAL A 228 -11.18 -12.50 -1.98
C VAL A 228 -11.81 -13.36 -0.89
N ILE A 229 -10.97 -13.79 0.04
CA ILE A 229 -11.39 -14.54 1.22
C ILE A 229 -11.12 -13.67 2.45
N THR A 230 -12.07 -13.60 3.36
CA THR A 230 -11.92 -12.81 4.59
C THR A 230 -12.16 -13.67 5.82
N ASP A 231 -11.43 -13.43 6.89
CA ASP A 231 -11.90 -13.72 8.22
C ASP A 231 -13.13 -12.86 8.55
N PHE A 232 -13.77 -13.09 9.67
CA PHE A 232 -14.95 -12.34 10.10
C PHE A 232 -14.65 -11.42 11.29
N ASP A 233 -14.22 -11.97 12.42
CA ASP A 233 -13.94 -11.18 13.63
C ASP A 233 -12.61 -10.43 13.45
N GLY A 234 -12.59 -9.15 13.84
CA GLY A 234 -11.45 -8.28 13.59
C GLY A 234 -11.22 -7.86 12.13
N VAL A 235 -12.05 -8.34 11.17
CA VAL A 235 -12.03 -7.93 9.75
C VAL A 235 -13.35 -7.25 9.38
N HIS A 236 -14.49 -7.97 9.51
CA HIS A 236 -15.84 -7.42 9.34
C HIS A 236 -16.34 -6.71 10.58
N THR A 237 -15.78 -7.01 11.73
CA THR A 237 -16.08 -6.45 13.06
C THR A 237 -14.83 -5.77 13.63
N ASP A 238 -14.99 -5.05 14.74
CA ASP A 238 -13.91 -4.45 15.52
C ASP A 238 -13.31 -5.41 16.57
N ASP A 239 -13.48 -6.72 16.38
CA ASP A 239 -13.01 -7.77 17.28
C ASP A 239 -13.64 -7.73 18.69
N ARG A 240 -14.84 -7.12 18.80
CA ARG A 240 -15.60 -7.01 20.05
C ARG A 240 -16.97 -7.65 19.92
N ALA A 241 -17.34 -8.43 20.95
CA ALA A 241 -18.69 -8.94 21.11
C ALA A 241 -19.36 -8.27 22.30
N TYR A 242 -20.61 -7.85 22.12
CA TYR A 242 -21.50 -7.43 23.19
C TYR A 242 -22.28 -8.65 23.66
N VAL A 243 -22.15 -9.01 24.95
CA VAL A 243 -22.80 -10.19 25.52
C VAL A 243 -23.85 -9.71 26.53
N ASP A 244 -25.09 -10.13 26.36
CA ASP A 244 -26.15 -9.84 27.31
C ASP A 244 -26.16 -10.84 28.47
N GLN A 245 -27.03 -10.59 29.49
CA GLN A 245 -27.16 -11.47 30.66
C GLN A 245 -27.64 -12.89 30.34
N ASP A 246 -28.23 -13.10 29.17
CA ASP A 246 -28.72 -14.40 28.70
C ASP A 246 -27.68 -15.12 27.84
N GLY A 247 -26.46 -14.52 27.70
CA GLY A 247 -25.36 -15.06 26.91
C GLY A 247 -25.52 -14.86 25.41
N ARG A 248 -26.41 -13.97 24.97
CA ARG A 248 -26.55 -13.66 23.54
C ARG A 248 -25.49 -12.65 23.13
N GLU A 249 -24.84 -12.94 22.02
CA GLU A 249 -23.80 -12.08 21.45
C GLU A 249 -24.35 -11.22 20.34
N MET A 250 -23.85 -9.98 20.28
CA MET A 250 -24.05 -9.05 19.19
C MET A 250 -22.70 -8.45 18.78
N VAL A 251 -22.51 -8.23 17.48
CA VAL A 251 -21.34 -7.58 16.93
C VAL A 251 -21.73 -6.37 16.07
N ALA A 252 -20.87 -5.37 16.03
CA ALA A 252 -21.03 -4.23 15.13
C ALA A 252 -20.37 -4.52 13.79
N VAL A 253 -21.05 -4.18 12.67
CA VAL A 253 -20.53 -4.35 11.32
C VAL A 253 -20.72 -3.08 10.50
N SER A 254 -19.77 -2.77 9.61
CA SER A 254 -19.83 -1.60 8.74
C SER A 254 -20.85 -1.78 7.60
N ARG A 255 -21.66 -0.74 7.35
CA ARG A 255 -22.53 -0.69 6.16
C ARG A 255 -21.72 -0.38 4.91
N SER A 256 -20.65 0.38 5.02
CA SER A 256 -19.73 0.71 3.94
C SER A 256 -19.07 -0.55 3.37
N ASP A 257 -18.65 -1.48 4.23
CA ASP A 257 -18.08 -2.79 3.84
C ASP A 257 -19.09 -3.60 3.03
N GLY A 258 -20.37 -3.59 3.46
CA GLY A 258 -21.44 -4.25 2.71
C GLY A 258 -21.65 -3.68 1.31
N MET A 259 -21.48 -2.38 1.13
CA MET A 259 -21.53 -1.76 -0.20
C MET A 259 -20.33 -2.18 -1.06
N GLY A 260 -19.11 -2.19 -0.51
CA GLY A 260 -17.91 -2.68 -1.19
C GLY A 260 -18.07 -4.11 -1.69
N ILE A 261 -18.51 -5.01 -0.82
CA ILE A 261 -18.81 -6.42 -1.18
C ILE A 261 -19.84 -6.50 -2.31
N SER A 262 -20.90 -5.68 -2.25
CA SER A 262 -21.93 -5.66 -3.30
C SER A 262 -21.38 -5.25 -4.67
N LEU A 263 -20.47 -4.27 -4.71
CA LEU A 263 -19.78 -3.84 -5.92
C LEU A 263 -18.84 -4.94 -6.45
N LEU A 264 -18.03 -5.52 -5.56
CA LEU A 264 -17.07 -6.54 -5.92
C LEU A 264 -17.73 -7.83 -6.45
N ARG A 265 -18.87 -8.23 -5.88
CA ARG A 265 -19.66 -9.35 -6.41
C ARG A 265 -20.14 -9.13 -7.84
N ARG A 266 -20.48 -7.89 -8.19
CA ARG A 266 -20.91 -7.53 -9.56
C ARG A 266 -19.78 -7.59 -10.56
N SER A 267 -18.53 -7.44 -10.15
CA SER A 267 -17.36 -7.54 -11.02
C SER A 267 -16.91 -8.98 -11.27
N GLY A 268 -17.64 -9.99 -10.77
CA GLY A 268 -17.33 -11.40 -10.99
C GLY A 268 -16.25 -11.98 -10.09
N VAL A 269 -15.69 -11.21 -9.14
CA VAL A 269 -14.73 -11.72 -8.15
C VAL A 269 -15.42 -12.70 -7.22
N LYS A 270 -14.79 -13.85 -7.01
CA LYS A 270 -15.26 -14.85 -6.05
C LYS A 270 -15.04 -14.34 -4.61
N LEU A 271 -16.03 -14.51 -3.76
CA LEU A 271 -15.97 -14.07 -2.36
C LEU A 271 -16.29 -15.24 -1.42
N MET A 272 -15.58 -15.31 -0.29
CA MET A 272 -15.82 -16.29 0.77
C MET A 272 -15.49 -15.66 2.14
N ILE A 273 -16.32 -15.98 3.15
CA ILE A 273 -16.00 -15.69 4.55
C ILE A 273 -15.59 -17.01 5.20
N MET A 274 -14.43 -17.03 5.88
CA MET A 274 -13.92 -18.17 6.64
C MET A 274 -13.70 -17.77 8.08
N SER A 275 -14.48 -18.33 9.02
CA SER A 275 -14.42 -18.01 10.45
C SER A 275 -14.23 -19.25 11.32
N THR A 276 -13.47 -19.11 12.40
CA THR A 276 -13.39 -20.11 13.48
C THR A 276 -14.61 -20.05 14.40
N GLU A 277 -15.38 -18.96 14.34
CA GLU A 277 -16.53 -18.71 15.21
C GLU A 277 -17.73 -19.61 14.86
N HIS A 278 -18.43 -20.07 15.88
CA HIS A 278 -19.65 -20.88 15.76
C HIS A 278 -20.93 -20.04 15.87
N ASN A 279 -20.82 -18.78 16.29
CA ASN A 279 -21.98 -17.92 16.54
C ASN A 279 -22.79 -17.69 15.25
N PRO A 280 -24.14 -17.85 15.31
CA PRO A 280 -25.00 -17.63 14.13
C PRO A 280 -24.94 -16.23 13.50
N VAL A 281 -24.38 -15.24 14.19
CA VAL A 281 -24.23 -13.86 13.68
C VAL A 281 -23.40 -13.81 12.41
N VAL A 282 -22.35 -14.66 12.30
CA VAL A 282 -21.51 -14.77 11.11
C VAL A 282 -22.34 -15.20 9.89
N ALA A 283 -23.08 -16.30 10.02
CA ALA A 283 -23.95 -16.79 8.93
C ALA A 283 -25.08 -15.79 8.60
N ALA A 284 -25.63 -15.11 9.60
CA ALA A 284 -26.67 -14.09 9.38
C ALA A 284 -26.15 -12.91 8.57
N ARG A 285 -24.93 -12.45 8.88
CA ARG A 285 -24.26 -11.38 8.12
C ARG A 285 -23.90 -11.82 6.70
N ALA A 286 -23.28 -12.99 6.54
CA ALA A 286 -22.91 -13.55 5.23
C ALA A 286 -24.15 -13.69 4.32
N ARG A 287 -25.26 -14.17 4.83
CA ARG A 287 -26.54 -14.27 4.12
C ARG A 287 -27.04 -12.89 3.66
N LYS A 288 -26.97 -11.88 4.53
CA LYS A 288 -27.35 -10.50 4.15
C LYS A 288 -26.45 -9.92 3.06
N LEU A 289 -25.16 -10.26 3.07
CA LEU A 289 -24.18 -9.84 2.04
C LEU A 289 -24.32 -10.68 0.76
N GLY A 290 -24.96 -11.82 0.81
CA GLY A 290 -25.03 -12.79 -0.29
C GLY A 290 -23.66 -13.41 -0.60
N VAL A 291 -22.81 -13.62 0.42
CA VAL A 291 -21.49 -14.21 0.33
C VAL A 291 -21.50 -15.60 0.95
N PRO A 292 -20.91 -16.64 0.33
CA PRO A 292 -20.71 -17.93 0.95
C PRO A 292 -19.91 -17.80 2.26
N VAL A 293 -20.21 -18.66 3.23
CA VAL A 293 -19.51 -18.67 4.51
C VAL A 293 -19.19 -20.11 4.94
N LEU A 294 -17.97 -20.29 5.42
CA LEU A 294 -17.55 -21.48 6.16
C LEU A 294 -17.18 -21.03 7.57
N GLN A 295 -17.89 -21.54 8.58
CA GLN A 295 -17.71 -21.16 9.98
C GLN A 295 -17.45 -22.37 10.87
N GLY A 296 -16.94 -22.16 12.08
CA GLY A 296 -16.57 -23.23 13.01
C GLY A 296 -15.33 -24.00 12.54
N LEU A 297 -14.44 -23.35 11.79
CA LEU A 297 -13.27 -23.98 11.20
C LEU A 297 -12.14 -24.10 12.23
N THR A 298 -11.59 -25.29 12.38
CA THR A 298 -10.40 -25.54 13.20
C THR A 298 -9.11 -25.42 12.40
N ASP A 299 -9.17 -25.64 11.07
CA ASP A 299 -8.04 -25.55 10.15
C ASP A 299 -8.46 -24.79 8.87
N LYS A 300 -8.34 -23.45 8.93
CA LYS A 300 -8.65 -22.57 7.81
C LYS A 300 -7.75 -22.85 6.59
N ARG A 301 -6.48 -23.29 6.80
CA ARG A 301 -5.52 -23.50 5.74
C ARG A 301 -5.93 -24.63 4.82
N THR A 302 -6.23 -25.80 5.38
CA THR A 302 -6.67 -26.97 4.58
C THR A 302 -7.99 -26.66 3.87
N VAL A 303 -8.94 -26.04 4.56
CA VAL A 303 -10.24 -25.67 3.95
C VAL A 303 -10.08 -24.69 2.80
N LEU A 304 -9.17 -23.71 2.92
CA LEU A 304 -8.86 -22.78 1.82
C LEU A 304 -8.33 -23.51 0.59
N ARG A 305 -7.33 -24.39 0.78
CA ARG A 305 -6.73 -25.17 -0.33
C ARG A 305 -7.77 -26.03 -1.05
N ASP A 306 -8.61 -26.73 -0.29
CA ASP A 306 -9.67 -27.56 -0.85
C ASP A 306 -10.68 -26.73 -1.64
N TRP A 307 -11.09 -25.58 -1.12
CA TRP A 307 -12.01 -24.70 -1.81
C TRP A 307 -11.40 -24.12 -3.10
N LEU A 308 -10.15 -23.68 -3.07
CA LEU A 308 -9.44 -23.16 -4.25
C LEU A 308 -9.31 -24.26 -5.34
N ALA A 309 -9.01 -25.49 -4.94
CA ALA A 309 -8.93 -26.63 -5.87
C ALA A 309 -10.29 -26.94 -6.52
N ILE A 310 -11.39 -26.90 -5.75
CA ILE A 310 -12.75 -27.12 -6.24
C ILE A 310 -13.18 -26.02 -7.21
N GLU A 311 -12.87 -24.76 -6.89
CA GLU A 311 -13.24 -23.60 -7.74
C GLU A 311 -12.29 -23.38 -8.93
N GLY A 312 -11.15 -24.12 -8.98
CA GLY A 312 -10.14 -23.97 -10.02
C GLY A 312 -9.43 -22.63 -10.02
N ILE A 313 -9.22 -22.03 -8.82
CA ILE A 313 -8.61 -20.70 -8.67
C ILE A 313 -7.13 -20.86 -8.34
N ASP A 314 -6.28 -20.13 -9.07
CA ASP A 314 -4.85 -20.05 -8.79
C ASP A 314 -4.62 -19.30 -7.46
N PRO A 315 -3.98 -19.93 -6.45
CA PRO A 315 -3.65 -19.28 -5.19
C PRO A 315 -2.88 -17.95 -5.34
N ALA A 316 -2.05 -17.80 -6.37
CA ALA A 316 -1.33 -16.57 -6.65
C ALA A 316 -2.27 -15.38 -6.96
N ARG A 317 -3.49 -15.66 -7.41
CA ARG A 317 -4.54 -14.69 -7.74
C ARG A 317 -5.63 -14.58 -6.67
N VAL A 318 -5.27 -14.84 -5.42
CA VAL A 318 -6.19 -14.80 -4.26
C VAL A 318 -5.71 -13.79 -3.25
N ALA A 319 -6.63 -12.95 -2.74
CA ALA A 319 -6.42 -12.16 -1.54
C ALA A 319 -7.09 -12.86 -0.34
N TYR A 320 -6.31 -13.05 0.73
CA TYR A 320 -6.83 -13.51 2.02
C TYR A 320 -6.62 -12.41 3.06
N VAL A 321 -7.70 -12.02 3.76
CA VAL A 321 -7.66 -11.00 4.81
C VAL A 321 -7.87 -11.65 6.16
N GLY A 322 -6.88 -11.50 7.04
CA GLY A 322 -6.93 -11.98 8.42
C GLY A 322 -6.39 -10.96 9.41
N ASN A 323 -6.67 -11.17 10.69
CA ASN A 323 -6.22 -10.28 11.77
C ASN A 323 -5.45 -10.99 12.87
N ASP A 324 -5.60 -12.31 13.06
CA ASP A 324 -4.97 -13.03 14.15
C ASP A 324 -4.19 -14.28 13.68
N VAL A 325 -3.47 -14.91 14.60
CA VAL A 325 -2.49 -15.98 14.32
C VAL A 325 -3.08 -17.22 13.63
N ASN A 326 -4.37 -17.47 13.75
CA ASN A 326 -5.10 -18.53 13.04
C ASN A 326 -5.19 -18.28 11.53
N ASP A 327 -4.93 -17.04 11.07
CA ASP A 327 -4.92 -16.66 9.66
C ASP A 327 -3.55 -16.81 8.99
N LEU A 328 -2.47 -16.97 9.76
CA LEU A 328 -1.11 -17.12 9.22
C LEU A 328 -0.99 -18.30 8.23
N GLY A 329 -1.70 -19.42 8.51
CA GLY A 329 -1.71 -20.57 7.64
C GLY A 329 -2.27 -20.26 6.25
N PRO A 330 -3.53 -19.84 6.12
CA PRO A 330 -4.11 -19.48 4.83
C PRO A 330 -3.40 -18.30 4.16
N MET A 331 -2.94 -17.30 4.91
CA MET A 331 -2.18 -16.16 4.35
C MET A 331 -0.88 -16.61 3.65
N SER A 332 -0.22 -17.66 4.14
CA SER A 332 1.02 -18.15 3.52
C SER A 332 0.81 -18.88 2.20
N ASP A 333 -0.42 -19.24 1.84
CA ASP A 333 -0.75 -20.01 0.66
C ASP A 333 -1.29 -19.14 -0.50
N VAL A 334 -1.45 -17.83 -0.31
CA VAL A 334 -2.03 -16.92 -1.30
C VAL A 334 -1.05 -15.86 -1.80
N GLY A 335 -1.26 -15.35 -3.02
CA GLY A 335 -0.42 -14.31 -3.60
C GLY A 335 -0.59 -12.92 -2.97
N TRP A 336 -1.75 -12.67 -2.32
CA TRP A 336 -2.05 -11.41 -1.66
C TRP A 336 -2.51 -11.62 -0.21
N PRO A 337 -1.58 -11.93 0.72
CA PRO A 337 -1.87 -11.87 2.15
C PRO A 337 -2.11 -10.42 2.57
N VAL A 338 -3.31 -10.12 3.06
CA VAL A 338 -3.77 -8.79 3.47
C VAL A 338 -4.14 -8.80 4.94
N THR A 339 -3.94 -7.69 5.63
CA THR A 339 -4.36 -7.54 7.03
C THR A 339 -4.82 -6.13 7.35
N VAL A 340 -5.42 -5.96 8.52
CA VAL A 340 -5.86 -4.68 9.09
C VAL A 340 -4.77 -4.07 9.98
N PRO A 341 -4.77 -2.74 10.23
CA PRO A 341 -3.70 -2.08 10.99
C PRO A 341 -3.66 -2.50 12.48
N ASP A 342 -4.78 -2.89 13.04
CA ASP A 342 -4.97 -3.36 14.41
C ASP A 342 -4.78 -4.88 14.59
N ALA A 343 -4.38 -5.60 13.56
CA ALA A 343 -4.08 -7.03 13.60
C ALA A 343 -2.90 -7.38 14.51
N HIS A 344 -2.83 -8.65 14.91
CA HIS A 344 -1.70 -9.18 15.68
C HIS A 344 -0.35 -8.90 14.98
N PRO A 345 0.75 -8.52 15.72
CA PRO A 345 2.03 -8.13 15.12
C PRO A 345 2.62 -9.17 14.16
N ARG A 346 2.48 -10.47 14.43
CA ARG A 346 2.95 -11.55 13.55
C ARG A 346 2.18 -11.59 12.21
N VAL A 347 0.90 -11.27 12.24
CA VAL A 347 0.06 -11.22 11.03
C VAL A 347 0.42 -10.02 10.18
N ARG A 348 0.63 -8.86 10.82
CA ARG A 348 1.13 -7.66 10.12
C ARG A 348 2.49 -7.88 9.46
N ALA A 349 3.39 -8.62 10.12
CA ALA A 349 4.70 -8.96 9.56
C ALA A 349 4.63 -9.95 8.38
N ALA A 350 3.60 -10.80 8.32
CA ALA A 350 3.39 -11.77 7.25
C ALA A 350 2.58 -11.22 6.07
N ALA A 351 1.93 -10.06 6.23
CA ALA A 351 1.08 -9.48 5.20
C ALA A 351 1.90 -8.77 4.12
N ARG A 352 1.51 -8.99 2.85
CA ARG A 352 1.97 -8.19 1.72
C ARG A 352 1.37 -6.77 1.75
N THR A 353 0.14 -6.66 2.25
CA THR A 353 -0.61 -5.41 2.32
C THR A 353 -1.24 -5.24 3.69
N VAL A 354 -0.98 -4.10 4.33
CA VAL A 354 -1.71 -3.65 5.51
C VAL A 354 -2.69 -2.56 5.05
N LEU A 355 -3.98 -2.77 5.31
CA LEU A 355 -5.01 -1.79 5.00
C LEU A 355 -4.86 -0.54 5.88
N SER A 356 -5.40 0.58 5.45
CA SER A 356 -5.35 1.84 6.22
C SER A 356 -6.46 1.93 7.26
N ARG A 357 -7.57 1.20 7.05
CA ARG A 357 -8.74 1.21 7.92
C ARG A 357 -8.77 -0.02 8.81
N PRO A 358 -9.13 0.12 10.10
CA PRO A 358 -9.25 -1.01 11.01
C PRO A 358 -10.46 -1.89 10.68
N GLY A 359 -10.46 -3.09 11.25
CA GLY A 359 -11.57 -4.02 11.14
C GLY A 359 -12.89 -3.41 11.61
N GLY A 360 -13.98 -3.76 10.94
CA GLY A 360 -15.33 -3.22 11.22
C GLY A 360 -15.53 -1.73 10.92
N ALA A 361 -14.49 -1.01 10.49
CA ALA A 361 -14.53 0.43 10.26
C ALA A 361 -14.21 0.83 8.80
N GLY A 362 -14.42 -0.07 7.85
CA GLY A 362 -14.23 0.20 6.43
C GLY A 362 -13.02 -0.52 5.81
N ALA A 363 -12.37 -1.42 6.52
CA ALA A 363 -11.26 -2.23 5.99
C ALA A 363 -11.68 -3.06 4.77
N VAL A 364 -12.81 -3.78 4.87
CA VAL A 364 -13.33 -4.58 3.76
C VAL A 364 -13.74 -3.69 2.58
N ARG A 365 -14.25 -2.47 2.85
CA ARG A 365 -14.55 -1.51 1.79
C ARG A 365 -13.29 -1.08 1.05
N GLU A 366 -12.24 -0.71 1.75
CA GLU A 366 -10.95 -0.34 1.17
C GLU A 366 -10.39 -1.47 0.29
N LEU A 367 -10.40 -2.72 0.81
CA LEU A 367 -9.99 -3.88 0.03
C LEU A 367 -10.78 -4.01 -1.27
N CYS A 368 -12.12 -3.93 -1.19
CA CYS A 368 -12.98 -4.02 -2.37
C CYS A 368 -12.67 -2.93 -3.41
N ASP A 369 -12.46 -1.70 -2.95
CA ASP A 369 -12.14 -0.57 -3.84
C ASP A 369 -10.77 -0.79 -4.53
N ARG A 370 -9.76 -1.33 -3.82
CA ARG A 370 -8.44 -1.66 -4.38
C ARG A 370 -8.50 -2.82 -5.39
N VAL A 371 -9.36 -3.81 -5.18
CA VAL A 371 -9.56 -4.90 -6.14
C VAL A 371 -10.31 -4.41 -7.37
N LEU A 372 -11.30 -3.53 -7.20
CA LEU A 372 -12.03 -2.93 -8.32
C LEU A 372 -11.15 -2.01 -9.17
N ALA A 373 -10.22 -1.30 -8.55
CA ALA A 373 -9.26 -0.43 -9.26
C ALA A 373 -8.30 -1.19 -10.19
N ALA A 374 -8.09 -2.49 -9.96
CA ALA A 374 -7.29 -3.35 -10.85
C ALA A 374 -8.08 -3.86 -12.08
N ARG A 375 -9.39 -3.55 -12.19
CA ARG A 375 -10.26 -4.06 -13.25
C ARG A 375 -10.64 -2.98 -14.26
N PRO A 376 -10.78 -3.33 -15.57
CA PRO A 376 -11.25 -2.39 -16.58
C PRO A 376 -12.64 -1.85 -16.21
N LEU A 377 -12.85 -0.53 -16.39
CA LEU A 377 -14.13 0.13 -16.09
C LEU A 377 -15.32 -0.46 -16.86
N GLU A 378 -15.10 -1.05 -18.03
CA GLU A 378 -16.12 -1.68 -18.87
C GLU A 378 -16.68 -2.98 -18.25
N GLU A 379 -15.88 -3.75 -17.51
CA GLU A 379 -16.34 -4.97 -16.84
C GLU A 379 -17.21 -4.70 -15.62
N VAL A 380 -16.99 -3.56 -14.95
CA VAL A 380 -17.76 -3.17 -13.76
C VAL A 380 -19.18 -2.67 -14.12
N ALA A 381 -19.36 -2.12 -15.32
CA ALA A 381 -20.61 -1.51 -15.75
C ALA A 381 -21.61 -2.49 -16.38
N THR A 382 -21.17 -3.65 -16.87
CA THR A 382 -21.99 -4.57 -17.70
C THR A 382 -22.58 -5.76 -16.96
N ALA A 383 -22.24 -5.98 -15.70
CA ALA A 383 -22.82 -7.09 -14.92
C ALA A 383 -24.31 -6.82 -14.65
N PRO A 384 -25.24 -7.70 -15.08
CA PRO A 384 -26.67 -7.48 -14.87
C PRO A 384 -26.98 -7.46 -13.37
N ALA A 385 -27.68 -6.42 -12.93
CA ALA A 385 -28.20 -6.37 -11.57
C ALA A 385 -29.08 -7.62 -11.32
N PRO A 386 -28.90 -8.34 -10.19
CA PRO A 386 -29.80 -9.42 -9.85
C PRO A 386 -31.23 -8.84 -9.80
N ARG A 387 -32.12 -9.35 -10.63
CA ARG A 387 -33.53 -8.98 -10.60
C ARG A 387 -34.09 -9.39 -9.25
N ALA A 388 -34.31 -8.42 -8.38
CA ALA A 388 -35.15 -8.60 -7.21
C ALA A 388 -36.59 -8.69 -7.72
N GLU A 389 -37.17 -9.90 -7.80
CA GLU A 389 -38.62 -10.03 -7.91
C GLU A 389 -39.23 -9.49 -6.63
N LEU A 390 -39.83 -8.33 -6.73
CA LEU A 390 -40.67 -7.78 -5.67
C LEU A 390 -41.95 -8.63 -5.59
N ARG A 391 -41.91 -9.70 -4.82
CA ARG A 391 -43.14 -10.41 -4.46
C ARG A 391 -43.83 -9.61 -3.35
N LEU A 392 -44.78 -8.78 -3.74
CA LEU A 392 -45.77 -8.25 -2.85
C LEU A 392 -46.70 -9.42 -2.44
N THR A 393 -46.49 -10.00 -1.27
CA THR A 393 -47.49 -10.90 -0.69
C THR A 393 -48.64 -10.08 -0.15
N PRO A 394 -49.93 -10.38 -0.54
CA PRO A 394 -51.06 -9.76 0.08
C PRO A 394 -51.11 -10.13 1.57
N ALA A 395 -51.47 -9.18 2.40
CA ALA A 395 -51.76 -9.42 3.81
C ALA A 395 -52.92 -10.40 3.97
N GLY A 396 -52.67 -11.54 4.58
CA GLY A 396 -53.72 -12.50 5.01
C GLY A 396 -53.54 -13.91 4.43
N ALA A 397 -52.77 -14.73 5.11
CA ALA A 397 -52.91 -16.18 5.06
C ALA A 397 -52.44 -16.78 6.42
N GLU A 398 -53.34 -17.45 7.05
CA GLU A 398 -53.23 -18.09 8.35
C GLU A 398 -52.18 -19.20 8.39
N THR A 399 -51.43 -19.27 9.49
CA THR A 399 -50.49 -20.33 9.78
C THR A 399 -51.23 -21.60 10.25
N THR A 400 -51.18 -22.65 9.45
CA THR A 400 -51.56 -23.99 9.88
C THR A 400 -50.29 -24.71 10.35
N ALA A 401 -50.22 -25.02 11.62
CA ALA A 401 -49.17 -25.80 12.26
C ALA A 401 -49.27 -27.27 11.80
N CYS A 402 -48.21 -27.82 11.29
CA CYS A 402 -48.08 -29.27 11.08
C CYS A 402 -47.20 -29.85 12.19
N ASN A 403 -47.85 -30.57 13.12
CA ASN A 403 -47.21 -31.41 14.13
C ASN A 403 -46.92 -32.78 13.50
N SER A 404 -45.67 -33.18 13.39
CA SER A 404 -45.34 -34.60 13.23
C SER A 404 -44.14 -34.95 14.12
N ARG A 405 -44.41 -35.85 15.06
CA ARG A 405 -43.46 -36.52 15.95
C ARG A 405 -42.54 -37.42 15.16
N CYS A 406 -41.23 -37.37 15.46
CA CYS A 406 -40.35 -38.49 15.19
C CYS A 406 -39.63 -38.92 16.44
N THR A 407 -39.74 -40.23 16.68
CA THR A 407 -39.22 -41.02 17.80
C THR A 407 -37.73 -41.29 17.62
N GLU A 408 -37.06 -41.44 18.75
CA GLU A 408 -35.64 -41.71 18.97
C GLU A 408 -35.12 -43.00 18.31
N SER A 409 -33.86 -42.98 17.82
CA SER A 409 -32.93 -44.09 18.03
C SER A 409 -31.48 -43.61 17.88
N HIS A 410 -30.67 -43.92 18.89
CA HIS A 410 -29.24 -43.67 19.01
C HIS A 410 -28.43 -44.45 17.96
N SER A 411 -27.45 -43.81 17.34
CA SER A 411 -26.12 -44.40 17.12
C SER A 411 -25.11 -43.31 16.72
N SER A 412 -23.97 -43.35 17.38
CA SER A 412 -22.81 -42.48 17.25
C SER A 412 -22.15 -42.67 15.89
N CYS A 413 -21.99 -41.60 15.15
CA CYS A 413 -21.00 -41.50 14.08
C CYS A 413 -20.29 -40.16 14.19
N THR A 414 -19.02 -40.22 14.57
CA THR A 414 -18.06 -39.12 14.47
C THR A 414 -17.60 -39.02 13.02
N GLY A 415 -18.22 -38.17 12.25
CA GLY A 415 -17.80 -37.81 10.91
C GLY A 415 -18.25 -36.40 10.64
N THR A 416 -17.28 -35.52 10.36
CA THR A 416 -17.56 -34.13 9.98
C THR A 416 -18.30 -34.17 8.64
N VAL A 417 -19.60 -33.90 8.65
CA VAL A 417 -20.38 -33.75 7.41
C VAL A 417 -20.20 -32.32 6.90
N ILE A 418 -19.43 -32.16 5.85
CA ILE A 418 -19.34 -30.91 5.10
C ILE A 418 -20.60 -30.81 4.25
N THR A 419 -21.58 -30.05 4.67
CA THR A 419 -22.76 -29.76 3.86
C THR A 419 -22.44 -28.57 2.96
N VAL A 420 -22.01 -28.86 1.73
CA VAL A 420 -21.88 -27.84 0.68
C VAL A 420 -23.28 -27.50 0.18
N VAL A 421 -23.81 -26.37 0.58
CA VAL A 421 -25.06 -25.84 0.01
C VAL A 421 -24.73 -25.22 -1.35
N ARG A 422 -24.95 -25.97 -2.41
CA ARG A 422 -24.88 -25.47 -3.79
C ARG A 422 -26.12 -24.60 -4.02
N LEU A 423 -25.95 -23.29 -4.09
CA LEU A 423 -26.99 -22.40 -4.63
C LEU A 423 -27.03 -22.59 -6.14
N VAL A 424 -28.02 -23.30 -6.64
CA VAL A 424 -28.32 -23.41 -8.06
C VAL A 424 -28.94 -22.07 -8.49
N PRO A 425 -28.46 -21.41 -9.54
CA PRO A 425 -29.16 -20.26 -10.09
C PRO A 425 -30.35 -20.76 -10.89
N ASN A 426 -31.52 -20.20 -10.59
CA ASN A 426 -32.69 -20.27 -11.48
C ASN A 426 -32.57 -19.22 -12.56
#